data_2a0bc612c83843557b7bf0db56ebc86e
#
_entry.id   2a0bc612c83843557b7bf0db56ebc86e
#
_cell.length_a   1.000
_cell.length_b   1.000
_cell.length_c   1.000
_cell.angle_alpha   90.00
_cell.angle_beta   90.00
_cell.angle_gamma   90.00
#
_symmetry.space_group_name_H-M   'P 1'
#
loop_
_entity.id
_entity.type
_entity.pdbx_description
1 polymer ?
#
loop_
_entity_poly.entity_id
_entity_poly.type
_entity_poly.pdbx_seq_one_letter_code
_entity_poly.pdbx_strand_id
1 'polypeptide(L)'
;RLTRYLTGSQQAVNEQFKRMIFNIVGRNQDDHAKNFAFMMYKNGIWNLSPAYDITYSNGTGYTKNHQLSLNGKTNDFTLNDILQLAKKHSIKENIAKEYLEQIVEVFSKFKNKAKEIDVNEQTYHRIYNELRLNFK
;
A
#
# COMPACT_ATOMS: atom_id res chain seq x y z
N ARG A 1 12.38 -5.87 -5.60
CA ARG A 1 13.76 -6.13 -6.12
C ARG A 1 14.54 -4.83 -6.25
N LEU A 2 14.04 -3.84 -6.99
CA LEU A 2 14.71 -2.56 -7.23
C LEU A 2 15.08 -1.86 -5.91
N THR A 3 14.18 -1.80 -4.93
CA THR A 3 14.42 -1.21 -3.62
C THR A 3 15.64 -1.81 -2.94
N ARG A 4 15.72 -3.14 -2.88
CA ARG A 4 16.89 -3.83 -2.30
C ARG A 4 18.18 -3.55 -3.09
N TYR A 5 18.09 -3.56 -4.41
CA TYR A 5 19.23 -3.32 -5.28
C TYR A 5 19.81 -1.92 -5.08
N LEU A 6 18.96 -0.90 -5.06
CA LEU A 6 19.42 0.48 -4.92
C LEU A 6 19.84 0.84 -3.49
N THR A 7 19.07 0.42 -2.49
CA THR A 7 19.28 0.88 -1.11
C THR A 7 20.16 -0.06 -0.27
N GLY A 8 20.29 -1.33 -0.66
CA GLY A 8 20.94 -2.37 0.16
C GLY A 8 20.20 -2.66 1.49
N SER A 9 19.08 -2.01 1.77
CA SER A 9 18.43 -1.93 3.07
C SER A 9 17.19 -2.82 3.17
N GLN A 10 17.16 -3.72 4.18
CA GLN A 10 15.95 -4.47 4.52
C GLN A 10 14.85 -3.54 5.07
N GLN A 11 15.23 -2.49 5.78
CA GLN A 11 14.27 -1.50 6.28
C GLN A 11 13.54 -0.80 5.12
N ALA A 12 14.25 -0.42 4.06
CA ALA A 12 13.64 0.16 2.87
C ALA A 12 12.70 -0.84 2.16
N VAL A 13 13.05 -2.13 2.13
CA VAL A 13 12.19 -3.18 1.60
C VAL A 13 10.91 -3.33 2.44
N ASN A 14 11.02 -3.31 3.76
CA ASN A 14 9.88 -3.36 4.67
C ASN A 14 8.97 -2.14 4.50
N GLU A 15 9.55 -0.95 4.35
CA GLU A 15 8.79 0.27 4.10
C GLU A 15 8.03 0.19 2.76
N GLN A 16 8.69 -0.26 1.69
CA GLN A 16 8.02 -0.46 0.40
C GLN A 16 6.90 -1.49 0.47
N PHE A 17 7.07 -2.53 1.27
CA PHE A 17 6.03 -3.54 1.54
C PHE A 17 4.83 -2.94 2.28
N LYS A 18 5.06 -2.09 3.29
CA LYS A 18 3.99 -1.34 3.98
C LYS A 18 3.21 -0.45 3.02
N ARG A 19 3.89 0.30 2.14
CA ARG A 19 3.25 1.15 1.13
C ARG A 19 2.37 0.35 0.18
N MET A 20 2.80 -0.83 -0.23
CA MET A 20 1.98 -1.73 -1.04
C MET A 20 0.71 -2.15 -0.28
N ILE A 21 0.82 -2.58 0.99
CA ILE A 21 -0.35 -2.94 1.80
C ILE A 21 -1.29 -1.74 1.95
N PHE A 22 -0.73 -0.55 2.21
CA PHE A 22 -1.51 0.69 2.32
C PHE A 22 -2.32 0.96 1.06
N ASN A 23 -1.70 0.87 -0.12
CA ASN A 23 -2.38 1.05 -1.40
C ASN A 23 -3.48 0.00 -1.61
N ILE A 24 -3.24 -1.26 -1.25
CA ILE A 24 -4.22 -2.35 -1.37
C ILE A 24 -5.41 -2.10 -0.45
N VAL A 25 -5.20 -1.84 0.83
CA VAL A 25 -6.27 -1.62 1.82
C VAL A 25 -7.05 -0.35 1.50
N GLY A 26 -6.35 0.73 1.20
CA GLY A 26 -6.91 2.06 0.92
C GLY A 26 -7.47 2.24 -0.48
N ARG A 27 -7.43 1.23 -1.35
CA ARG A 27 -7.88 1.35 -2.75
C ARG A 27 -7.17 2.45 -3.53
N ASN A 28 -5.88 2.67 -3.29
CA ASN A 28 -5.05 3.47 -4.20
C ASN A 28 -4.66 2.60 -5.39
N GLN A 29 -5.53 2.52 -6.39
CA GLN A 29 -5.37 1.65 -7.57
C GLN A 29 -4.62 2.35 -8.71
N ASP A 30 -4.25 3.61 -8.54
CA ASP A 30 -3.31 4.32 -9.42
C ASP A 30 -1.85 4.16 -8.95
N ASP A 31 -1.52 2.98 -8.47
CA ASP A 31 -0.24 2.62 -7.87
C ASP A 31 0.84 2.26 -8.92
N HIS A 32 0.87 2.99 -10.04
CA HIS A 32 1.82 2.74 -11.12
C HIS A 32 3.28 3.04 -10.70
N ALA A 33 4.23 2.50 -11.48
CA ALA A 33 5.66 2.55 -11.13
C ALA A 33 6.23 3.97 -10.92
N LYS A 34 5.64 5.01 -11.54
CA LYS A 34 6.08 6.41 -11.40
C LYS A 34 5.76 7.01 -10.02
N ASN A 35 4.85 6.37 -9.24
CA ASN A 35 4.50 6.78 -7.87
C ASN A 35 5.46 6.20 -6.82
N PHE A 36 6.58 5.62 -7.26
CA PHE A 36 7.65 5.12 -6.41
C PHE A 36 8.98 5.69 -6.88
N ALA A 37 9.64 6.46 -6.02
CA ALA A 37 10.89 7.10 -6.34
C ALA A 37 11.97 6.79 -5.31
N PHE A 38 13.21 7.04 -5.72
CA PHE A 38 14.39 6.93 -4.88
C PHE A 38 15.16 8.24 -4.94
N MET A 39 15.80 8.59 -3.84
CA MET A 39 16.66 9.76 -3.74
C MET A 39 18.11 9.29 -3.55
N MET A 40 19.01 9.89 -4.30
CA MET A 40 20.45 9.70 -4.10
C MET A 40 21.00 10.93 -3.38
N TYR A 41 21.63 10.70 -2.25
CA TYR A 41 22.35 11.75 -1.53
C TYR A 41 23.70 12.07 -2.17
N LYS A 42 24.30 13.19 -1.81
CA LYS A 42 25.61 13.64 -2.35
C LYS A 42 26.73 12.63 -2.15
N ASN A 43 26.63 11.77 -1.13
CA ASN A 43 27.59 10.69 -0.84
C ASN A 43 27.32 9.41 -1.65
N GLY A 44 26.40 9.42 -2.62
CA GLY A 44 26.07 8.28 -3.46
C GLY A 44 25.12 7.25 -2.82
N ILE A 45 24.65 7.48 -1.58
CA ILE A 45 23.71 6.56 -0.90
C ILE A 45 22.29 6.77 -1.44
N TRP A 46 21.62 5.68 -1.81
CA TRP A 46 20.25 5.67 -2.26
C TRP A 46 19.27 5.33 -1.13
N ASN A 47 18.19 6.07 -1.03
CA ASN A 47 17.06 5.79 -0.14
C ASN A 47 15.73 5.87 -0.87
N LEU A 48 14.68 5.26 -0.30
CA LEU A 48 13.31 5.53 -0.74
C LEU A 48 13.00 7.01 -0.56
N SER A 49 12.31 7.61 -1.54
CA SER A 49 11.72 8.93 -1.36
C SER A 49 10.63 8.88 -0.28
N PRO A 50 10.24 10.01 0.32
CA PRO A 50 8.94 10.10 0.98
C PRO A 50 7.83 9.57 0.08
N ALA A 51 6.78 9.02 0.67
CA ALA A 51 5.60 8.60 -0.09
C ALA A 51 4.88 9.83 -0.66
N TYR A 52 4.39 9.74 -1.87
CA TYR A 52 3.61 10.77 -2.54
C TYR A 52 2.52 10.13 -3.38
N ASP A 53 1.58 10.95 -3.85
CA ASP A 53 0.43 10.50 -4.63
C ASP A 53 -0.37 9.37 -3.94
N ILE A 54 -0.56 9.55 -2.63
CA ILE A 54 -1.29 8.63 -1.77
C ILE A 54 -2.75 9.07 -1.75
N THR A 55 -3.54 8.53 -2.67
CA THR A 55 -4.93 8.90 -2.89
C THR A 55 -5.84 7.69 -2.90
N TYR A 56 -7.13 7.90 -2.63
CA TYR A 56 -8.14 6.93 -2.98
C TYR A 56 -8.40 7.01 -4.48
N SER A 57 -8.15 5.92 -5.20
CA SER A 57 -8.25 5.86 -6.67
C SER A 57 -8.90 4.54 -7.09
N ASN A 58 -10.20 4.38 -6.82
CA ASN A 58 -10.99 3.25 -7.29
C ASN A 58 -12.07 3.76 -8.26
N GLY A 59 -12.03 3.34 -9.51
CA GLY A 59 -12.88 3.83 -10.57
C GLY A 59 -13.22 2.77 -11.62
N THR A 60 -13.86 3.18 -12.69
CA THR A 60 -14.31 2.30 -13.79
C THR A 60 -13.29 2.15 -14.92
N GLY A 61 -12.35 3.06 -15.04
CA GLY A 61 -11.33 3.06 -16.09
C GLY A 61 -10.10 2.24 -15.71
N TYR A 62 -8.92 2.80 -15.97
CA TYR A 62 -7.65 2.15 -15.65
C TYR A 62 -7.44 1.91 -14.14
N THR A 63 -8.12 2.66 -13.28
CA THR A 63 -8.13 2.46 -11.83
C THR A 63 -9.15 1.42 -11.33
N LYS A 64 -9.74 0.61 -12.24
CA LYS A 64 -10.59 -0.54 -11.85
C LYS A 64 -9.79 -1.61 -11.11
N ASN A 65 -8.51 -1.75 -11.45
CA ASN A 65 -7.57 -2.68 -10.82
C ASN A 65 -6.28 -1.92 -10.46
N HIS A 66 -5.47 -2.50 -9.57
CA HIS A 66 -4.12 -2.00 -9.31
C HIS A 66 -3.27 -2.03 -10.58
N GLN A 67 -2.43 -1.01 -10.77
CA GLN A 67 -1.50 -0.95 -11.90
C GLN A 67 -0.28 -1.86 -11.66
N LEU A 68 0.10 -2.10 -10.40
CA LEU A 68 1.10 -3.09 -10.04
C LEU A 68 0.45 -4.42 -9.68
N SER A 69 1.16 -5.50 -9.98
CA SER A 69 0.70 -6.85 -9.65
C SER A 69 1.36 -7.39 -8.37
N LEU A 70 0.59 -8.11 -7.59
CA LEU A 70 1.04 -8.94 -6.47
C LEU A 70 0.79 -10.41 -6.82
N ASN A 71 1.85 -11.21 -6.97
CA ASN A 71 1.79 -12.60 -7.40
C ASN A 71 1.00 -12.82 -8.71
N GLY A 72 1.12 -11.87 -9.65
CA GLY A 72 0.41 -11.89 -10.93
C GLY A 72 -1.05 -11.40 -10.88
N LYS A 73 -1.58 -11.11 -9.70
CA LYS A 73 -2.91 -10.53 -9.53
C LYS A 73 -2.84 -8.99 -9.48
N THR A 74 -3.87 -8.33 -9.97
CA THR A 74 -4.07 -6.88 -9.89
C THR A 74 -5.31 -6.51 -9.07
N ASN A 75 -6.05 -7.52 -8.61
CA ASN A 75 -7.22 -7.41 -7.74
C ASN A 75 -7.37 -8.69 -6.89
N ASP A 76 -8.39 -8.75 -6.03
CA ASP A 76 -8.77 -9.93 -5.22
C ASP A 76 -7.59 -10.55 -4.44
N PHE A 77 -6.81 -9.66 -3.82
CA PHE A 77 -5.68 -10.05 -2.99
C PHE A 77 -6.14 -10.73 -1.71
N THR A 78 -5.52 -11.85 -1.39
CA THR A 78 -5.74 -12.61 -0.17
C THR A 78 -4.60 -12.39 0.83
N LEU A 79 -4.81 -12.80 2.09
CA LEU A 79 -3.73 -12.85 3.08
C LEU A 79 -2.54 -13.69 2.58
N ASN A 80 -2.83 -14.82 1.93
CA ASN A 80 -1.79 -15.70 1.40
C ASN A 80 -0.93 -14.99 0.33
N ASP A 81 -1.50 -14.17 -0.53
CA ASP A 81 -0.74 -13.40 -1.53
C ASP A 81 0.26 -12.44 -0.84
N ILE A 82 -0.19 -11.77 0.22
CA ILE A 82 0.65 -10.85 1.02
C ILE A 82 1.78 -11.62 1.70
N LEU A 83 1.47 -12.77 2.34
CA LEU A 83 2.46 -13.57 3.05
C LEU A 83 3.49 -14.21 2.11
N GLN A 84 3.09 -14.67 0.94
CA GLN A 84 4.01 -15.18 -0.08
C GLN A 84 5.00 -14.09 -0.54
N LEU A 85 4.54 -12.87 -0.76
CA LEU A 85 5.42 -11.77 -1.12
C LEU A 85 6.37 -11.41 0.04
N ALA A 86 5.87 -11.38 1.27
CA ALA A 86 6.67 -11.16 2.46
C ALA A 86 7.83 -12.17 2.56
N LYS A 87 7.51 -13.46 2.44
CA LYS A 87 8.50 -14.56 2.43
C LYS A 87 9.54 -14.38 1.32
N LYS A 88 9.11 -14.05 0.10
CA LYS A 88 9.99 -13.80 -1.06
C LYS A 88 10.99 -12.68 -0.82
N HIS A 89 10.67 -11.73 0.04
CA HIS A 89 11.50 -10.57 0.35
C HIS A 89 12.10 -10.57 1.76
N SER A 90 12.16 -11.74 2.40
CA SER A 90 12.76 -11.94 3.73
C SER A 90 12.09 -11.13 4.84
N ILE A 91 10.78 -10.91 4.72
CA ILE A 91 9.94 -10.33 5.76
C ILE A 91 9.29 -11.48 6.53
N LYS A 92 9.47 -11.52 7.84
CA LYS A 92 8.88 -12.55 8.70
C LYS A 92 7.35 -12.47 8.66
N GLU A 93 6.68 -13.61 8.69
CA GLU A 93 5.22 -13.70 8.60
C GLU A 93 4.51 -12.88 9.68
N ASN A 94 4.97 -12.95 10.93
CA ASN A 94 4.41 -12.18 12.03
C ASN A 94 4.53 -10.66 11.79
N ILE A 95 5.64 -10.20 11.22
CA ILE A 95 5.83 -8.78 10.87
C ILE A 95 4.91 -8.37 9.71
N ALA A 96 4.73 -9.23 8.72
CA ALA A 96 3.82 -8.94 7.61
C ALA A 96 2.35 -8.84 8.08
N LYS A 97 1.93 -9.73 8.99
CA LYS A 97 0.60 -9.68 9.62
C LYS A 97 0.43 -8.42 10.47
N GLU A 98 1.42 -8.07 11.29
CA GLU A 98 1.40 -6.85 12.10
C GLU A 98 1.22 -5.59 11.22
N TYR A 99 1.95 -5.48 10.11
CA TYR A 99 1.79 -4.36 9.18
C TYR A 99 0.39 -4.30 8.56
N LEU A 100 -0.17 -5.45 8.19
CA LEU A 100 -1.53 -5.51 7.66
C LEU A 100 -2.56 -5.09 8.70
N GLU A 101 -2.46 -5.61 9.93
CA GLU A 101 -3.36 -5.30 11.04
C GLU A 101 -3.33 -3.82 11.39
N GLN A 102 -2.15 -3.22 11.53
CA GLN A 102 -1.97 -1.79 11.78
C GLN A 102 -2.63 -0.92 10.71
N ILE A 103 -2.43 -1.28 9.44
CA ILE A 103 -2.99 -0.51 8.32
C ILE A 103 -4.51 -0.67 8.26
N VAL A 104 -5.04 -1.88 8.42
CA VAL A 104 -6.48 -2.14 8.47
C VAL A 104 -7.12 -1.38 9.64
N GLU A 105 -6.49 -1.37 10.82
CA GLU A 105 -6.98 -0.61 11.98
C GLU A 105 -7.08 0.89 11.68
N VAL A 106 -6.07 1.47 11.04
CA VAL A 106 -6.10 2.90 10.65
C VAL A 106 -7.25 3.18 9.69
N PHE A 107 -7.40 2.38 8.64
CA PHE A 107 -8.49 2.56 7.68
C PHE A 107 -9.89 2.25 8.25
N SER A 108 -10.00 1.38 9.26
CA SER A 108 -11.26 1.14 9.95
C SER A 108 -11.82 2.40 10.63
N LYS A 109 -10.94 3.33 11.02
CA LYS A 109 -11.28 4.62 11.63
C LYS A 109 -11.56 5.73 10.61
N PHE A 110 -11.51 5.44 9.30
CA PHE A 110 -11.64 6.42 8.22
C PHE A 110 -12.89 7.30 8.36
N LYS A 111 -14.06 6.71 8.68
CA LYS A 111 -15.31 7.48 8.84
C LYS A 111 -15.19 8.58 9.89
N ASN A 112 -14.53 8.30 11.01
CA ASN A 112 -14.37 9.28 12.08
C ASN A 112 -13.47 10.43 11.61
N LYS A 113 -12.35 10.10 10.97
CA LYS A 113 -11.42 11.11 10.41
C LYS A 113 -12.07 11.93 9.30
N ALA A 114 -12.83 11.31 8.42
CA ALA A 114 -13.56 12.01 7.37
C ALA A 114 -14.57 13.03 7.91
N LYS A 115 -15.27 12.68 9.00
CA LYS A 115 -16.18 13.60 9.71
C LYS A 115 -15.44 14.77 10.34
N GLU A 116 -14.30 14.53 10.98
CA GLU A 116 -13.48 15.57 11.62
C GLU A 116 -13.01 16.67 10.63
N ILE A 117 -12.92 16.36 9.35
CA ILE A 117 -12.47 17.27 8.28
C ILE A 117 -13.58 17.60 7.28
N ASP A 118 -14.84 17.46 7.69
CA ASP A 118 -16.05 17.83 6.94
C ASP A 118 -16.16 17.21 5.53
N VAL A 119 -15.69 15.98 5.36
CA VAL A 119 -15.95 15.22 4.12
C VAL A 119 -17.44 14.90 4.04
N ASN A 120 -18.04 15.14 2.87
CA ASN A 120 -19.45 14.83 2.63
C ASN A 120 -19.80 13.37 2.98
N GLU A 121 -20.95 13.18 3.65
CA GLU A 121 -21.37 11.90 4.20
C GLU A 121 -21.50 10.79 3.14
N GLN A 122 -22.10 11.07 2.02
CA GLN A 122 -22.21 10.11 0.91
C GLN A 122 -20.82 9.68 0.43
N THR A 123 -19.89 10.64 0.32
CA THR A 123 -18.52 10.38 -0.15
C THR A 123 -17.77 9.46 0.81
N TYR A 124 -17.76 9.76 2.11
CA TYR A 124 -17.00 8.92 3.03
C TYR A 124 -17.64 7.55 3.25
N HIS A 125 -18.96 7.42 3.19
CA HIS A 125 -19.63 6.12 3.24
C HIS A 125 -19.28 5.28 2.01
N ARG A 126 -19.33 5.85 0.81
CA ARG A 126 -18.93 5.18 -0.43
C ARG A 126 -17.49 4.67 -0.34
N ILE A 127 -16.55 5.55 -0.01
CA ILE A 127 -15.13 5.18 0.11
C ILE A 127 -14.95 4.06 1.14
N TYR A 128 -15.51 4.22 2.34
CA TYR A 128 -15.37 3.23 3.40
C TYR A 128 -15.85 1.83 3.01
N ASN A 129 -16.99 1.76 2.31
CA ASN A 129 -17.56 0.48 1.87
C ASN A 129 -16.72 -0.23 0.81
N GLU A 130 -15.84 0.51 0.13
CA GLU A 130 -14.93 -0.02 -0.88
C GLU A 130 -13.54 -0.37 -0.33
N LEU A 131 -13.19 0.06 0.90
CA LEU A 131 -11.92 -0.31 1.53
C LEU A 131 -11.80 -1.83 1.70
N ARG A 132 -10.59 -2.34 1.53
CA ARG A 132 -10.30 -3.77 1.78
C ARG A 132 -9.88 -3.98 3.23
N LEU A 133 -10.88 -4.13 4.11
CA LEU A 133 -10.65 -4.31 5.55
C LEU A 133 -10.61 -5.78 5.98
N ASN A 134 -10.96 -6.71 5.08
CA ASN A 134 -11.00 -8.15 5.36
C ASN A 134 -10.14 -8.92 4.37
N PHE A 135 -9.19 -9.68 4.90
CA PHE A 135 -8.32 -10.57 4.13
C PHE A 135 -8.53 -12.02 4.62
N LYS A 136 -9.16 -12.83 3.79
CA LYS A 136 -9.37 -14.25 4.03
C LYS A 136 -8.34 -15.11 3.29
#